data_562dba94d1f899b85112c9a966606699
#
_entry.id   562dba94d1f899b85112c9a966606699
#
_cell.length_a   1.000
_cell.length_b   1.000
_cell.length_c   1.000
_cell.angle_alpha   90.00
_cell.angle_beta   90.00
_cell.angle_gamma   90.00
#
_symmetry.space_group_name_H-M   'P 1'
#
loop_
_entity.id
_entity.type
_entity.pdbx_description
1 polymer ?
#
loop_
_entity_poly.entity_id
_entity_poly.type
_entity_poly.pdbx_seq_one_letter_code
_entity_poly.pdbx_strand_id
1 'polypeptide(L)'
;MSEKVEYEITNTITPEEYLDMRTSVGWSIFPLEQAAAGLEHTAHICCIRNKKSGQPIAFGRMLWDHGYTAYVSDIIVIPDFQGQGFGRMVMNDLMAYIKSVMKSGYRIMVSLKAAKGKEGFYKKFGFIERPNEDFGPGMHQWINSEEEK
;
A
#
# COMPACT_ATOMS: atom_id res chain seq x y z
N MET A 1 -20.18 -4.81 -23.67
CA MET A 1 -20.10 -5.13 -22.24
C MET A 1 -18.75 -5.70 -21.89
N SER A 2 -18.11 -5.12 -20.91
CA SER A 2 -16.88 -5.69 -20.40
C SER A 2 -17.20 -6.82 -19.44
N GLU A 3 -16.49 -7.91 -19.55
CA GLU A 3 -16.62 -9.00 -18.62
C GLU A 3 -16.01 -8.58 -17.28
N LYS A 4 -16.66 -8.95 -16.19
CA LYS A 4 -16.09 -8.77 -14.88
C LYS A 4 -14.94 -9.74 -14.72
N VAL A 5 -13.79 -9.23 -14.29
CA VAL A 5 -12.65 -10.08 -13.99
C VAL A 5 -12.93 -10.89 -12.73
N GLU A 6 -12.61 -12.18 -12.78
CA GLU A 6 -12.62 -13.01 -11.58
C GLU A 6 -11.32 -12.78 -10.84
N TYR A 7 -11.41 -12.50 -9.55
CA TYR A 7 -10.25 -12.18 -8.74
C TYR A 7 -10.29 -12.90 -7.41
N GLU A 8 -9.13 -12.94 -6.77
CA GLU A 8 -9.00 -13.43 -5.40
C GLU A 8 -8.08 -12.51 -4.62
N ILE A 9 -8.32 -12.44 -3.31
CA ILE A 9 -7.48 -11.65 -2.41
C ILE A 9 -6.48 -12.60 -1.77
N THR A 10 -5.19 -12.27 -1.91
CA THR A 10 -4.10 -13.04 -1.35
C THR A 10 -3.25 -12.15 -0.45
N ASN A 11 -2.37 -12.77 0.31
CA ASN A 11 -1.50 -12.06 1.25
C ASN A 11 -0.02 -12.18 0.88
N THR A 12 0.26 -12.53 -0.36
CA THR A 12 1.63 -12.70 -0.84
C THR A 12 1.82 -12.04 -2.20
N ILE A 13 3.04 -11.60 -2.43
CA ILE A 13 3.48 -11.08 -3.73
C ILE A 13 4.98 -11.35 -3.82
N THR A 14 5.47 -11.69 -5.01
CA THR A 14 6.91 -11.87 -5.19
C THR A 14 7.58 -10.50 -5.35
N PRO A 15 8.89 -10.40 -5.03
CA PRO A 15 9.61 -9.15 -5.27
C PRO A 15 9.54 -8.69 -6.73
N GLU A 16 9.61 -9.63 -7.67
CA GLU A 16 9.50 -9.33 -9.10
C GLU A 16 8.14 -8.73 -9.43
N GLU A 17 7.06 -9.34 -8.94
CA GLU A 17 5.70 -8.82 -9.15
C GLU A 17 5.54 -7.43 -8.55
N TYR A 18 6.09 -7.24 -7.36
CA TYR A 18 6.03 -5.96 -6.66
C TYR A 18 6.71 -4.85 -7.48
N LEU A 19 7.91 -5.12 -7.99
CA LEU A 19 8.61 -4.15 -8.82
C LEU A 19 7.88 -3.88 -10.15
N ASP A 20 7.30 -4.91 -10.75
CA ASP A 20 6.50 -4.76 -11.96
C ASP A 20 5.28 -3.87 -11.73
N MET A 21 4.62 -4.02 -10.59
CA MET A 21 3.48 -3.17 -10.24
C MET A 21 3.91 -1.71 -10.07
N ARG A 22 5.04 -1.46 -9.43
CA ARG A 22 5.57 -0.10 -9.28
C ARG A 22 5.85 0.51 -10.67
N THR A 23 6.48 -0.26 -11.54
CA THR A 23 6.77 0.18 -12.91
C THR A 23 5.49 0.51 -13.66
N SER A 24 4.44 -0.27 -13.47
CA SER A 24 3.18 -0.09 -14.21
C SER A 24 2.53 1.27 -13.96
N VAL A 25 2.82 1.90 -12.82
CA VAL A 25 2.27 3.22 -12.48
C VAL A 25 3.35 4.31 -12.50
N GLY A 26 4.52 4.02 -13.05
CA GLY A 26 5.59 5.00 -13.22
C GLY A 26 6.40 5.30 -11.96
N TRP A 27 6.31 4.46 -10.95
CA TRP A 27 7.08 4.65 -9.72
C TRP A 27 8.48 4.06 -9.86
N SER A 28 9.44 4.64 -9.14
CA SER A 28 10.82 4.18 -9.16
C SER A 28 10.92 2.75 -8.61
N ILE A 29 11.93 2.04 -9.08
CA ILE A 29 12.24 0.70 -8.60
C ILE A 29 13.62 0.72 -7.91
N PHE A 30 13.90 -0.35 -7.22
CA PHE A 30 15.16 -0.53 -6.47
C PHE A 30 15.63 -1.95 -6.65
N PRO A 31 16.84 -2.29 -6.14
CA PRO A 31 17.35 -3.65 -6.28
C PRO A 31 16.36 -4.71 -5.78
N LEU A 32 16.31 -5.83 -6.47
CA LEU A 32 15.42 -6.93 -6.11
C LEU A 32 15.58 -7.37 -4.66
N GLU A 33 16.82 -7.42 -4.20
CA GLU A 33 17.15 -7.77 -2.82
C GLU A 33 16.50 -6.81 -1.83
N GLN A 34 16.52 -5.51 -2.13
CA GLN A 34 15.90 -4.50 -1.28
C GLN A 34 14.38 -4.66 -1.26
N ALA A 35 13.78 -4.94 -2.42
CA ALA A 35 12.35 -5.20 -2.51
C ALA A 35 11.95 -6.41 -1.67
N ALA A 36 12.73 -7.49 -1.78
CA ALA A 36 12.47 -8.72 -1.02
C ALA A 36 12.53 -8.46 0.49
N ALA A 37 13.53 -7.71 0.94
CA ALA A 37 13.68 -7.39 2.36
C ALA A 37 12.49 -6.56 2.86
N GLY A 38 12.04 -5.60 2.07
CA GLY A 38 10.88 -4.77 2.45
C GLY A 38 9.61 -5.59 2.61
N LEU A 39 9.37 -6.51 1.68
CA LEU A 39 8.19 -7.37 1.73
C LEU A 39 8.26 -8.31 2.94
N GLU A 40 9.42 -8.86 3.23
CA GLU A 40 9.63 -9.75 4.37
C GLU A 40 9.29 -9.07 5.70
N HIS A 41 9.59 -7.79 5.82
CA HIS A 41 9.36 -7.03 7.05
C HIS A 41 8.04 -6.26 7.05
N THR A 42 7.13 -6.63 6.17
CA THR A 42 5.78 -6.05 6.08
C THR A 42 4.84 -6.84 6.99
N ALA A 43 4.06 -6.11 7.81
CA ALA A 43 3.15 -6.75 8.75
C ALA A 43 1.98 -7.44 8.04
N HIS A 44 1.47 -6.83 6.97
CA HIS A 44 0.34 -7.41 6.23
C HIS A 44 0.38 -6.94 4.78
N ILE A 45 0.19 -7.88 3.88
CA ILE A 45 0.12 -7.63 2.44
C ILE A 45 -1.28 -7.97 1.97
N CYS A 46 -1.85 -7.09 1.14
CA CYS A 46 -3.04 -7.39 0.37
C CYS A 46 -2.66 -7.37 -1.10
N CYS A 47 -2.81 -8.50 -1.78
CA CYS A 47 -2.56 -8.60 -3.22
C CYS A 47 -3.78 -9.23 -3.87
N ILE A 48 -4.48 -8.46 -4.70
CA ILE A 48 -5.64 -8.96 -5.45
C ILE A 48 -5.12 -9.48 -6.78
N ARG A 49 -5.44 -10.72 -7.08
CA ARG A 49 -4.95 -11.40 -8.29
C ARG A 49 -6.10 -11.78 -9.21
N ASN A 50 -5.82 -11.72 -10.49
CA ASN A 50 -6.70 -12.28 -11.51
C ASN A 50 -6.67 -13.81 -11.36
N LYS A 51 -7.83 -14.43 -11.17
CA LYS A 51 -7.90 -15.89 -10.95
C LYS A 51 -7.44 -16.69 -12.15
N LYS A 52 -7.67 -16.19 -13.37
CA LYS A 52 -7.30 -16.92 -14.58
C LYS A 52 -5.81 -16.90 -14.83
N SER A 53 -5.19 -15.72 -14.72
CA SER A 53 -3.78 -15.56 -15.06
C SER A 53 -2.85 -15.66 -13.87
N GLY A 54 -3.36 -15.45 -12.66
CA GLY A 54 -2.55 -15.34 -11.46
C GLY A 54 -1.85 -14.00 -11.30
N GLN A 55 -2.04 -13.08 -12.26
CA GLN A 55 -1.34 -11.81 -12.24
C GLN A 55 -1.92 -10.85 -11.20
N PRO A 56 -1.07 -10.09 -10.50
CA PRO A 56 -1.55 -9.07 -9.57
C PRO A 56 -2.33 -7.98 -10.31
N ILE A 57 -3.45 -7.58 -9.72
CA ILE A 57 -4.30 -6.49 -10.21
C ILE A 57 -4.09 -5.26 -9.33
N ALA A 58 -4.05 -5.47 -8.01
CA ALA A 58 -3.94 -4.40 -7.03
C ALA A 58 -3.15 -4.90 -5.82
N PHE A 59 -2.55 -3.96 -5.12
CA PHE A 59 -1.62 -4.29 -4.04
C PHE A 59 -1.59 -3.15 -3.03
N GLY A 60 -1.27 -3.50 -1.79
CA GLY A 60 -0.95 -2.57 -0.75
C GLY A 60 -0.33 -3.31 0.43
N ARG A 61 0.37 -2.57 1.28
CA ARG A 61 1.00 -3.19 2.43
C ARG A 61 0.92 -2.30 3.66
N MET A 62 0.85 -2.95 4.82
CA MET A 62 0.80 -2.30 6.12
C MET A 62 2.08 -2.58 6.87
N LEU A 63 2.79 -1.53 7.26
CA LEU A 63 3.92 -1.60 8.17
C LEU A 63 3.42 -1.29 9.57
N TRP A 64 3.92 -2.00 10.56
CA TRP A 64 3.48 -1.80 11.94
C TRP A 64 4.59 -2.22 12.90
N ASP A 65 4.89 -1.37 13.86
CA ASP A 65 5.94 -1.62 14.85
C ASP A 65 5.45 -2.42 16.06
N HIS A 66 4.21 -2.91 16.02
CA HIS A 66 3.52 -3.61 17.11
C HIS A 66 3.14 -2.70 18.28
N GLY A 67 3.42 -1.41 18.18
CA GLY A 67 3.02 -0.38 19.12
C GLY A 67 1.98 0.53 18.51
N TYR A 68 2.17 1.85 18.64
CA TYR A 68 1.17 2.80 18.14
C TYR A 68 1.42 3.28 16.71
N THR A 69 2.52 2.90 16.08
CA THR A 69 2.88 3.42 14.76
C THR A 69 2.64 2.40 13.66
N ALA A 70 1.77 2.74 12.72
CA ALA A 70 1.56 1.94 11.52
C ALA A 70 1.59 2.84 10.28
N TYR A 71 1.92 2.26 9.13
CA TYR A 71 2.05 3.01 7.88
C TYR A 71 1.53 2.19 6.72
N VAL A 72 0.62 2.79 5.94
CA VAL A 72 0.12 2.19 4.70
C VAL A 72 1.04 2.63 3.57
N SER A 73 1.55 1.67 2.82
CA SER A 73 2.51 1.94 1.74
C SER A 73 2.12 1.22 0.46
N ASP A 74 2.47 1.86 -0.66
CA ASP A 74 2.42 1.23 -1.98
C ASP A 74 1.05 0.74 -2.42
N ILE A 75 0.01 1.57 -2.24
CA ILE A 75 -1.30 1.25 -2.79
C ILE A 75 -1.23 1.42 -4.30
N ILE A 76 -1.31 0.32 -5.01
CA ILE A 76 -1.19 0.30 -6.48
C ILE A 76 -2.35 -0.48 -7.08
N VAL A 77 -2.97 0.08 -8.11
CA VAL A 77 -3.88 -0.64 -9.00
C VAL A 77 -3.28 -0.48 -10.39
N ILE A 78 -3.05 -1.59 -11.10
CA ILE A 78 -2.48 -1.51 -12.45
C ILE A 78 -3.44 -0.74 -13.37
N PRO A 79 -2.90 -0.02 -14.38
CA PRO A 79 -3.72 0.90 -15.16
C PRO A 79 -5.01 0.34 -15.73
N ASP A 80 -4.98 -0.86 -16.29
CA ASP A 80 -6.15 -1.47 -16.93
C ASP A 80 -7.31 -1.74 -15.97
N PHE A 81 -7.05 -1.73 -14.67
CA PHE A 81 -8.07 -2.05 -13.65
C PHE A 81 -8.40 -0.89 -12.74
N GLN A 82 -7.88 0.30 -13.01
CA GLN A 82 -8.20 1.48 -12.23
C GLN A 82 -9.65 1.91 -12.44
N GLY A 83 -10.24 2.53 -11.41
CA GLY A 83 -11.62 3.00 -11.48
C GLY A 83 -12.66 1.91 -11.25
N GLN A 84 -12.28 0.73 -10.81
CA GLN A 84 -13.20 -0.40 -10.62
C GLN A 84 -13.36 -0.84 -9.16
N GLY A 85 -12.83 -0.06 -8.23
CA GLY A 85 -13.01 -0.32 -6.80
C GLY A 85 -11.94 -1.20 -6.17
N PHE A 86 -10.90 -1.60 -6.89
CA PHE A 86 -9.86 -2.47 -6.33
C PHE A 86 -9.03 -1.78 -5.26
N GLY A 87 -8.72 -0.49 -5.44
CA GLY A 87 -8.00 0.28 -4.42
C GLY A 87 -8.77 0.33 -3.11
N ARG A 88 -10.08 0.49 -3.17
CA ARG A 88 -10.92 0.48 -1.98
C ARG A 88 -10.88 -0.88 -1.30
N MET A 89 -10.89 -1.96 -2.06
CA MET A 89 -10.81 -3.31 -1.51
C MET A 89 -9.48 -3.52 -0.78
N VAL A 90 -8.39 -3.06 -1.36
CA VAL A 90 -7.08 -3.15 -0.72
C VAL A 90 -7.07 -2.38 0.61
N MET A 91 -7.57 -1.14 0.60
CA MET A 91 -7.61 -0.34 1.83
C MET A 91 -8.49 -0.97 2.90
N ASN A 92 -9.64 -1.49 2.52
CA ASN A 92 -10.53 -2.16 3.47
C ASN A 92 -9.83 -3.37 4.11
N ASP A 93 -9.09 -4.14 3.33
CA ASP A 93 -8.36 -5.30 3.83
C ASP A 93 -7.26 -4.88 4.81
N LEU A 94 -6.48 -3.87 4.45
CA LEU A 94 -5.40 -3.38 5.32
C LEU A 94 -5.94 -2.82 6.63
N MET A 95 -7.01 -2.03 6.57
CA MET A 95 -7.60 -1.45 7.78
C MET A 95 -8.26 -2.51 8.66
N ALA A 96 -8.88 -3.52 8.04
CA ALA A 96 -9.43 -4.65 8.79
C ALA A 96 -8.32 -5.42 9.52
N TYR A 97 -7.18 -5.61 8.86
CA TYR A 97 -6.04 -6.27 9.49
C TYR A 97 -5.58 -5.53 10.75
N ILE A 98 -5.31 -4.22 10.62
CA ILE A 98 -4.77 -3.49 11.77
C ILE A 98 -5.75 -3.47 12.94
N LYS A 99 -7.05 -3.39 12.67
CA LYS A 99 -8.07 -3.48 13.70
C LYS A 99 -8.12 -4.85 14.35
N SER A 100 -7.86 -5.91 13.58
CA SER A 100 -7.93 -7.29 14.08
C SER A 100 -6.78 -7.66 15.02
N VAL A 101 -5.64 -6.99 14.89
CA VAL A 101 -4.46 -7.29 15.70
C VAL A 101 -4.29 -6.36 16.90
N MET A 102 -5.15 -5.36 17.03
CA MET A 102 -5.12 -4.44 18.17
C MET A 102 -5.50 -5.16 19.46
N LYS A 103 -4.68 -4.97 20.48
CA LYS A 103 -5.02 -5.44 21.82
C LYS A 103 -5.86 -4.41 22.54
N SER A 104 -6.59 -4.85 23.55
CA SER A 104 -7.41 -3.96 24.38
C SER A 104 -6.56 -2.81 24.93
N GLY A 105 -7.08 -1.59 24.81
CA GLY A 105 -6.37 -0.40 25.28
C GLY A 105 -5.39 0.19 24.29
N TYR A 106 -5.10 -0.49 23.18
CA TYR A 106 -4.20 0.04 22.16
C TYR A 106 -4.84 1.17 21.39
N ARG A 107 -4.01 2.10 21.00
CA ARG A 107 -4.38 3.19 20.11
C ARG A 107 -3.28 3.29 19.07
N ILE A 108 -3.64 3.18 17.79
CA ILE A 108 -2.67 3.12 16.70
C ILE A 108 -2.86 4.31 15.77
N MET A 109 -1.77 5.03 15.51
CA MET A 109 -1.77 6.07 14.50
C MET A 109 -1.35 5.43 13.17
N VAL A 110 -2.29 5.34 12.24
CA VAL A 110 -2.01 4.85 10.89
C VAL A 110 -1.76 6.05 9.99
N SER A 111 -0.60 6.09 9.36
CA SER A 111 -0.21 7.19 8.47
C SER A 111 0.00 6.68 7.06
N LEU A 112 -0.05 7.59 6.11
CA LEU A 112 0.30 7.31 4.73
C LEU A 112 0.69 8.61 4.03
N LYS A 113 1.31 8.48 2.86
CA LYS A 113 1.54 9.62 1.97
C LYS A 113 0.67 9.41 0.73
N ALA A 114 -0.30 10.30 0.54
CA ALA A 114 -1.17 10.23 -0.64
C ALA A 114 -0.41 10.71 -1.87
N ALA A 115 -0.57 9.99 -2.99
CA ALA A 115 -0.11 10.52 -4.27
C ALA A 115 -0.91 11.80 -4.56
N LYS A 116 -0.28 12.73 -5.27
CA LYS A 116 -0.90 14.02 -5.56
C LYS A 116 -2.27 13.83 -6.19
N GLY A 117 -3.28 14.46 -5.60
CA GLY A 117 -4.66 14.37 -6.08
C GLY A 117 -5.46 13.20 -5.54
N LYS A 118 -4.86 12.35 -4.72
CA LYS A 118 -5.54 11.17 -4.17
C LYS A 118 -6.02 11.35 -2.74
N GLU A 119 -5.87 12.52 -2.16
CA GLU A 119 -6.26 12.80 -0.78
C GLU A 119 -7.73 12.48 -0.51
N GLY A 120 -8.61 12.83 -1.46
CA GLY A 120 -10.03 12.55 -1.32
C GLY A 120 -10.36 11.06 -1.21
N PHE A 121 -9.59 10.23 -1.89
CA PHE A 121 -9.74 8.78 -1.79
C PHE A 121 -9.49 8.30 -0.37
N TYR A 122 -8.40 8.75 0.24
CA TYR A 122 -8.03 8.31 1.59
C TYR A 122 -8.92 8.89 2.68
N LYS A 123 -9.46 10.10 2.47
CA LYS A 123 -10.41 10.68 3.43
C LYS A 123 -11.62 9.79 3.66
N LYS A 124 -12.03 9.02 2.66
CA LYS A 124 -13.17 8.09 2.78
C LYS A 124 -12.91 6.97 3.78
N PHE A 125 -11.64 6.73 4.13
CA PHE A 125 -11.26 5.73 5.12
C PHE A 125 -10.94 6.35 6.48
N GLY A 126 -11.26 7.63 6.67
CA GLY A 126 -11.08 8.31 7.95
C GLY A 126 -9.73 9.01 8.11
N PHE A 127 -8.92 9.07 7.07
CA PHE A 127 -7.64 9.75 7.15
C PHE A 127 -7.82 11.26 7.13
N ILE A 128 -7.04 11.94 7.96
CA ILE A 128 -7.05 13.39 8.09
C ILE A 128 -5.91 13.98 7.28
N GLU A 129 -6.22 14.92 6.42
CA GLU A 129 -5.23 15.55 5.55
C GLU A 129 -4.30 16.47 6.36
N ARG A 130 -3.02 16.44 6.04
CA ARG A 130 -2.02 17.33 6.64
C ARG A 130 -1.36 18.17 5.56
N PRO A 131 -0.96 19.44 5.86
CA PRO A 131 -1.08 20.12 7.14
C PRO A 131 -2.52 20.55 7.42
N ASN A 132 -2.81 20.78 8.68
CA ASN A 132 -4.09 21.34 9.09
C ASN A 132 -3.87 22.18 10.34
N GLU A 133 -4.95 22.57 10.99
CA GLU A 133 -4.91 23.43 12.18
C GLU A 133 -4.06 22.82 13.32
N ASP A 134 -4.09 21.49 13.45
CA ASP A 134 -3.46 20.81 14.57
C ASP A 134 -2.12 20.16 14.22
N PHE A 135 -1.88 19.85 12.94
CA PHE A 135 -0.71 19.07 12.52
C PHE A 135 0.01 19.69 11.34
N GLY A 136 1.33 19.66 11.39
CA GLY A 136 2.18 20.05 10.26
C GLY A 136 2.15 19.01 9.14
N PRO A 137 2.76 19.32 7.99
CA PRO A 137 2.81 18.40 6.86
C PRO A 137 3.71 17.20 7.12
N GLY A 138 3.45 16.12 6.41
CA GLY A 138 4.41 15.02 6.31
C GLY A 138 5.65 15.47 5.56
N MET A 139 6.79 14.86 5.85
CA MET A 139 8.06 15.21 5.21
C MET A 139 8.82 13.94 4.88
N HIS A 140 9.66 13.98 3.84
CA HIS A 140 10.53 12.85 3.52
C HIS A 140 11.85 13.33 2.93
N GLN A 141 12.82 12.43 2.88
CA GLN A 141 14.06 12.62 2.13
C GLN A 141 14.48 11.27 1.57
N TRP A 142 15.26 11.29 0.50
CA TRP A 142 15.90 10.10 -0.02
C TRP A 142 17.32 10.01 0.49
N ILE A 143 17.73 8.83 0.93
CA ILE A 143 19.11 8.56 1.36
C ILE A 143 19.65 7.53 0.39
N ASN A 144 20.70 7.91 -0.33
CA ASN A 144 21.33 7.04 -1.32
C ASN A 144 22.68 6.58 -0.75
N SER A 145 23.02 5.32 -0.99
CA SER A 145 24.19 4.75 -0.32
C SER A 145 25.53 5.21 -0.90
N GLU A 146 25.81 4.77 -2.09
CA GLU A 146 27.17 4.83 -2.65
C GLU A 146 27.44 6.05 -3.52
N GLU A 147 26.42 6.50 -4.19
CA GLU A 147 26.52 7.43 -5.32
C GLU A 147 27.03 8.80 -4.93
N GLU A 148 26.90 9.18 -3.67
CA GLU A 148 27.33 10.50 -3.18
C GLU A 148 28.84 10.62 -3.04
N LYS A 149 29.54 9.53 -3.14
CA LYS A 149 30.99 9.52 -2.97
C LYS A 149 31.70 10.09 -4.18
#